data_31b6910d97c5c61407b63f08ce4572ae
#
_entry.id   31b6910d97c5c61407b63f08ce4572ae
#
_cell.length_a   1.000
_cell.length_b   1.000
_cell.length_c   1.000
_cell.angle_alpha   90.00
_cell.angle_beta   90.00
_cell.angle_gamma   90.00
#
_symmetry.space_group_name_H-M   'P 1'
#
loop_
_entity.id
_entity.type
_entity.pdbx_description
1 polymer ?
#
loop_
_entity_poly.entity_id
_entity_poly.type
_entity_poly.pdbx_seq_one_letter_code
_entity_poly.pdbx_strand_id
1 'polypeptide(L)'
;MTGYRRNFIPGGSFFFTVNLAERQLRLLTEHIAELRTAFDETRQRHPFTIDAMVVLPDHLHALWTMPESDADFATRWRLIKSAFSRRLPQGERISGSRAGRGERGIWQRRYWEHTIRDENDFARHVDYIHINPVKHGIVTRVRDWPHSTFHRMVERGIYPEDWAGDISGDGEAFGEAFGERSPSP
;
A
#
# COMPACT_ATOMS: atom_id res chain seq x y z
N MET A 1 6.32 1.50 -26.20
CA MET A 1 6.04 2.19 -24.90
C MET A 1 4.55 2.07 -24.65
N THR A 2 4.13 1.15 -23.83
CA THR A 2 2.75 1.06 -23.36
C THR A 2 2.50 2.24 -22.42
N GLY A 3 1.78 3.24 -22.87
CA GLY A 3 1.36 4.40 -22.10
C GLY A 3 0.34 3.96 -21.05
N TYR A 4 0.80 3.53 -19.87
CA TYR A 4 -0.07 3.29 -18.73
C TYR A 4 -0.76 4.62 -18.37
N ARG A 5 -2.06 4.68 -18.56
CA ARG A 5 -2.91 5.80 -18.14
C ARG A 5 -3.65 5.40 -16.89
N ARG A 6 -3.54 6.24 -15.86
CA ARG A 6 -4.31 6.08 -14.63
C ARG A 6 -5.81 6.17 -14.95
N ASN A 7 -6.55 5.26 -14.37
CA ASN A 7 -8.00 5.26 -14.49
C ASN A 7 -8.59 6.01 -13.28
N PHE A 8 -9.26 7.13 -13.53
CA PHE A 8 -9.88 7.94 -12.48
C PHE A 8 -11.40 7.76 -12.57
N ILE A 9 -11.94 6.90 -11.71
CA ILE A 9 -13.38 6.63 -11.61
C ILE A 9 -13.88 7.21 -10.29
N PRO A 10 -14.71 8.27 -10.30
CA PRO A 10 -15.35 8.80 -9.11
C PRO A 10 -16.15 7.71 -8.39
N GLY A 11 -16.00 7.59 -7.07
CA GLY A 11 -16.63 6.53 -6.28
C GLY A 11 -16.04 5.14 -6.48
N GLY A 12 -15.02 4.99 -7.33
CA GLY A 12 -14.41 3.69 -7.63
C GLY A 12 -13.57 3.15 -6.48
N SER A 13 -13.38 1.83 -6.50
CA SER A 13 -12.46 1.13 -5.59
C SER A 13 -11.15 0.83 -6.33
N PHE A 14 -10.04 1.03 -5.64
CA PHE A 14 -8.70 0.88 -6.20
C PHE A 14 -7.80 0.11 -5.24
N PHE A 15 -7.05 -0.82 -5.79
CA PHE A 15 -5.98 -1.50 -5.07
C PHE A 15 -4.64 -0.85 -5.40
N PHE A 16 -3.76 -0.79 -4.42
CA PHE A 16 -2.43 -0.15 -4.53
C PHE A 16 -1.33 -1.03 -3.95
N THR A 17 -0.17 -1.02 -4.62
CA THR A 17 1.11 -1.49 -4.06
C THR A 17 2.07 -0.31 -4.02
N VAL A 18 2.53 0.04 -2.82
CA VAL A 18 3.36 1.22 -2.57
C VAL A 18 4.64 0.83 -1.85
N ASN A 19 5.77 1.08 -2.49
CA ASN A 19 7.07 0.59 -2.04
C ASN A 19 7.98 1.70 -1.51
N LEU A 20 8.83 1.35 -0.54
CA LEU A 20 10.02 2.13 -0.23
C LEU A 20 11.00 2.10 -1.41
N ALA A 21 11.83 3.15 -1.52
CA ALA A 21 12.88 3.23 -2.54
C ALA A 21 13.96 2.16 -2.30
N GLU A 22 14.33 1.95 -1.03
CA GLU A 22 15.27 0.93 -0.59
C GLU A 22 14.50 -0.20 0.10
N ARG A 23 14.34 -1.33 -0.59
CA ARG A 23 13.54 -2.49 -0.15
C ARG A 23 14.16 -3.25 1.03
N GLN A 24 15.41 -2.98 1.37
CA GLN A 24 16.08 -3.57 2.53
C GLN A 24 15.72 -2.88 3.86
N LEU A 25 15.13 -1.67 3.79
CA LEU A 25 14.73 -0.91 4.96
C LEU A 25 13.38 -1.41 5.50
N ARG A 26 13.19 -1.27 6.81
CA ARG A 26 11.97 -1.68 7.52
C ARG A 26 11.16 -0.48 8.04
N LEU A 27 11.31 0.67 7.39
CA LEU A 27 10.81 1.95 7.90
C LEU A 27 9.30 1.96 8.16
N LEU A 28 8.49 1.21 7.37
CA LEU A 28 7.04 1.25 7.50
C LEU A 28 6.57 0.61 8.81
N THR A 29 7.24 -0.43 9.27
CA THR A 29 6.91 -1.11 10.54
C THR A 29 7.65 -0.49 11.72
N GLU A 30 8.88 -0.04 11.54
CA GLU A 30 9.64 0.68 12.59
C GLU A 30 8.99 2.02 12.96
N HIS A 31 8.36 2.68 11.99
CA HIS A 31 7.67 3.96 12.16
C HIS A 31 6.17 3.85 11.88
N ILE A 32 5.54 2.77 12.35
CA ILE A 32 4.12 2.50 12.08
C ILE A 32 3.19 3.56 12.66
N ALA A 33 3.54 4.17 13.78
CA ALA A 33 2.74 5.23 14.41
C ALA A 33 2.72 6.49 13.52
N GLU A 34 3.86 6.88 12.97
CA GLU A 34 4.02 8.01 12.05
C GLU A 34 3.26 7.77 10.75
N LEU A 35 3.26 6.52 10.26
CA LEU A 35 2.51 6.13 9.08
C LEU A 35 1.00 6.23 9.33
N ARG A 36 0.51 5.69 10.45
CA ARG A 36 -0.91 5.82 10.84
C ARG A 36 -1.35 7.27 10.94
N THR A 37 -0.54 8.11 11.61
CA THR A 37 -0.81 9.54 11.71
C THR A 37 -0.89 10.21 10.33
N ALA A 38 0.00 9.86 9.39
CA ALA A 38 -0.03 10.41 8.03
C ALA A 38 -1.31 10.01 7.27
N PHE A 39 -1.80 8.78 7.46
CA PHE A 39 -3.07 8.34 6.92
C PHE A 39 -4.25 9.08 7.53
N ASP A 40 -4.30 9.20 8.85
CA ASP A 40 -5.40 9.84 9.57
C ASP A 40 -5.53 11.32 9.21
N GLU A 41 -4.45 12.08 9.22
CA GLU A 41 -4.43 13.49 8.79
C GLU A 41 -4.89 13.68 7.34
N THR A 42 -4.47 12.75 6.46
CA THR A 42 -4.89 12.82 5.06
C THR A 42 -6.37 12.51 4.92
N ARG A 43 -6.89 11.49 5.62
CA ARG A 43 -8.30 11.12 5.58
C ARG A 43 -9.22 12.18 6.15
N GLN A 44 -8.79 12.92 7.17
CA GLN A 44 -9.56 14.03 7.74
C GLN A 44 -9.78 15.16 6.72
N ARG A 45 -8.80 15.44 5.87
CA ARG A 45 -8.85 16.53 4.87
C ARG A 45 -9.36 16.07 3.50
N HIS A 46 -9.07 14.83 3.15
CA HIS A 46 -9.40 14.20 1.87
C HIS A 46 -10.00 12.82 2.16
N PRO A 47 -11.29 12.72 2.50
CA PRO A 47 -11.94 11.48 2.91
C PRO A 47 -11.82 10.36 1.86
N PHE A 48 -11.63 9.13 2.31
CA PHE A 48 -11.71 7.88 1.57
C PHE A 48 -11.87 6.73 2.55
N THR A 49 -12.41 5.62 2.08
CA THR A 49 -12.56 4.40 2.88
C THR A 49 -11.37 3.48 2.65
N ILE A 50 -10.77 2.98 3.72
CA ILE A 50 -9.79 1.90 3.66
C ILE A 50 -10.57 0.60 3.89
N ASP A 51 -10.80 -0.13 2.81
CA ASP A 51 -11.52 -1.41 2.84
C ASP A 51 -10.62 -2.51 3.38
N ALA A 52 -9.41 -2.62 2.84
CA ALA A 52 -8.36 -3.52 3.35
C ALA A 52 -6.99 -2.87 3.25
N MET A 53 -6.10 -3.20 4.17
CA MET A 53 -4.71 -2.77 4.15
C MET A 53 -3.81 -3.72 4.94
N VAL A 54 -2.60 -3.93 4.43
CA VAL A 54 -1.50 -4.56 5.15
C VAL A 54 -0.24 -3.70 4.98
N VAL A 55 0.48 -3.50 6.07
CA VAL A 55 1.76 -2.80 6.07
C VAL A 55 2.86 -3.82 6.35
N LEU A 56 3.75 -4.00 5.39
CA LEU A 56 4.95 -4.81 5.47
C LEU A 56 6.16 -3.92 5.74
N PRO A 57 7.33 -4.44 6.10
CA PRO A 57 8.47 -3.61 6.48
C PRO A 57 8.86 -2.57 5.42
N ASP A 58 8.81 -2.92 4.14
CA ASP A 58 9.34 -2.15 3.00
C ASP A 58 8.29 -1.73 1.97
N HIS A 59 7.05 -2.22 2.10
CA HIS A 59 5.94 -1.87 1.21
C HIS A 59 4.60 -2.04 1.93
N LEU A 60 3.55 -1.58 1.29
CA LEU A 60 2.19 -1.80 1.74
C LEU A 60 1.27 -2.10 0.56
N HIS A 61 0.21 -2.85 0.84
CA HIS A 61 -0.92 -3.02 -0.03
C HIS A 61 -2.15 -2.39 0.61
N ALA A 62 -2.95 -1.71 -0.20
CA ALA A 62 -4.17 -1.08 0.28
C ALA A 62 -5.27 -1.17 -0.79
N LEU A 63 -6.49 -1.40 -0.36
CA LEU A 63 -7.70 -1.28 -1.15
C LEU A 63 -8.54 -0.15 -0.58
N TRP A 64 -8.84 0.85 -1.41
CA TRP A 64 -9.59 2.04 -1.04
C TRP A 64 -10.83 2.20 -1.90
N THR A 65 -11.92 2.65 -1.29
CA THR A 65 -13.08 3.17 -1.99
C THR A 65 -13.12 4.69 -1.87
N MET A 66 -13.22 5.36 -3.01
CA MET A 66 -13.25 6.80 -3.11
C MET A 66 -14.67 7.34 -2.89
N PRO A 67 -14.83 8.62 -2.47
CA PRO A 67 -16.13 9.27 -2.44
C PRO A 67 -16.79 9.32 -3.83
N GLU A 68 -18.13 9.32 -3.90
CA GLU A 68 -18.90 9.27 -5.16
C GLU A 68 -18.52 10.34 -6.19
N SER A 69 -18.07 11.52 -5.73
CA SER A 69 -17.70 12.64 -6.62
C SER A 69 -16.20 12.80 -6.80
N ASP A 70 -15.38 11.90 -6.29
CA ASP A 70 -13.93 12.06 -6.22
C ASP A 70 -13.20 10.81 -6.73
N ALA A 71 -12.11 11.00 -7.45
CA ALA A 71 -11.22 9.96 -7.93
C ALA A 71 -9.75 10.30 -7.70
N ASP A 72 -9.44 11.38 -6.96
CA ASP A 72 -8.07 11.86 -6.78
C ASP A 72 -7.31 11.11 -5.67
N PHE A 73 -7.12 9.80 -5.87
CA PHE A 73 -6.23 9.00 -5.01
C PHE A 73 -4.76 9.45 -5.11
N ALA A 74 -4.38 10.07 -6.22
CA ALA A 74 -2.98 10.48 -6.44
C ALA A 74 -2.55 11.59 -5.45
N THR A 75 -3.40 12.60 -5.22
CA THR A 75 -3.15 13.62 -4.20
C THR A 75 -3.09 13.00 -2.81
N ARG A 76 -3.97 12.04 -2.49
CA ARG A 76 -3.95 11.34 -1.20
C ARG A 76 -2.63 10.62 -0.96
N TRP A 77 -2.16 9.85 -1.93
CA TRP A 77 -0.85 9.19 -1.83
C TRP A 77 0.30 10.17 -1.70
N ARG A 78 0.28 11.26 -2.45
CA ARG A 78 1.30 12.32 -2.32
C ARG A 78 1.32 12.92 -0.91
N LEU A 79 0.16 13.20 -0.33
CA LEU A 79 0.04 13.76 1.02
C LEU A 79 0.52 12.75 2.08
N ILE A 80 0.08 11.49 2.03
CA ILE A 80 0.51 10.43 2.96
C ILE A 80 2.02 10.26 2.90
N LYS A 81 2.58 10.05 1.69
CA LYS A 81 4.03 9.88 1.50
C LYS A 81 4.82 11.07 2.05
N SER A 82 4.37 12.29 1.77
CA SER A 82 5.01 13.50 2.25
C SER A 82 4.90 13.66 3.76
N ALA A 83 3.73 13.43 4.34
CA ALA A 83 3.49 13.53 5.78
C ALA A 83 4.33 12.51 6.57
N PHE A 84 4.38 11.27 6.10
CA PHE A 84 5.23 10.23 6.68
C PHE A 84 6.71 10.61 6.59
N SER A 85 7.19 10.98 5.39
CA SER A 85 8.61 11.33 5.19
C SER A 85 9.08 12.47 6.10
N ARG A 86 8.24 13.48 6.31
CA ARG A 86 8.59 14.62 7.20
C ARG A 86 8.74 14.23 8.67
N ARG A 87 8.11 13.12 9.10
CA ARG A 87 8.18 12.64 10.49
C ARG A 87 9.41 11.79 10.76
N LEU A 88 10.06 11.29 9.72
CA LEU A 88 11.24 10.46 9.87
C LEU A 88 12.51 11.29 10.05
N PRO A 89 13.48 10.82 10.87
CA PRO A 89 14.82 11.40 10.90
C PRO A 89 15.42 11.41 9.48
N GLN A 90 16.29 12.38 9.20
CA GLN A 90 17.04 12.39 7.96
C GLN A 90 18.23 11.42 8.07
N GLY A 91 18.50 10.68 7.00
CA GLY A 91 19.58 9.68 6.97
C GLY A 91 19.56 8.82 5.71
N GLU A 92 18.51 8.99 4.90
CA GLU A 92 18.37 8.24 3.64
C GLU A 92 19.34 8.74 2.56
N ARG A 93 19.71 7.84 1.65
CA ARG A 93 20.48 8.18 0.45
C ARG A 93 19.59 8.96 -0.52
N ILE A 94 20.00 10.18 -0.84
CA ILE A 94 19.28 11.05 -1.78
C ILE A 94 20.08 11.14 -3.08
N SER A 95 19.48 10.69 -4.20
CA SER A 95 20.10 10.87 -5.53
C SER A 95 20.08 12.35 -5.96
N GLY A 96 21.01 12.77 -6.84
CA GLY A 96 21.05 14.15 -7.35
C GLY A 96 19.72 14.60 -7.98
N SER A 97 19.03 13.70 -8.69
CA SER A 97 17.70 13.96 -9.28
C SER A 97 16.61 14.19 -8.21
N ARG A 98 16.74 13.63 -7.02
CA ARG A 98 15.81 13.84 -5.88
C ARG A 98 16.17 15.12 -5.13
N ALA A 99 17.46 15.35 -4.89
CA ALA A 99 17.95 16.56 -4.24
C ALA A 99 17.52 17.82 -5.00
N GLY A 100 17.65 17.85 -6.32
CA GLY A 100 17.22 18.96 -7.17
C GLY A 100 15.72 19.24 -7.17
N ARG A 101 14.89 18.33 -6.63
CA ARG A 101 13.43 18.47 -6.51
C ARG A 101 12.97 18.58 -5.05
N GLY A 102 13.88 18.63 -4.09
CA GLY A 102 13.55 18.61 -2.67
C GLY A 102 12.85 17.31 -2.21
N GLU A 103 13.04 16.19 -2.94
CA GLU A 103 12.42 14.91 -2.59
C GLU A 103 13.32 14.13 -1.64
N ARG A 104 12.73 13.58 -0.58
CA ARG A 104 13.37 12.58 0.26
C ARG A 104 13.41 11.22 -0.45
N GLY A 105 14.49 10.45 -0.24
CA GLY A 105 14.73 9.15 -0.88
C GLY A 105 13.91 7.98 -0.32
N ILE A 106 12.86 8.23 0.49
CA ILE A 106 12.15 7.20 1.26
C ILE A 106 11.27 6.33 0.38
N TRP A 107 10.51 6.92 -0.52
CA TRP A 107 9.52 6.21 -1.34
C TRP A 107 9.97 6.03 -2.78
N GLN A 108 9.52 4.96 -3.44
CA GLN A 108 9.49 4.95 -4.90
C GLN A 108 8.55 6.06 -5.40
N ARG A 109 8.95 6.73 -6.49
CA ARG A 109 8.13 7.82 -7.07
C ARG A 109 6.79 7.31 -7.56
N ARG A 110 6.80 6.16 -8.22
CA ARG A 110 5.60 5.50 -8.73
C ARG A 110 5.11 4.46 -7.73
N TYR A 111 3.84 4.12 -7.83
CA TYR A 111 3.20 2.99 -7.18
C TYR A 111 2.35 2.27 -8.22
N TRP A 112 2.07 1.00 -7.98
CA TRP A 112 1.18 0.24 -8.81
C TRP A 112 -0.26 0.45 -8.34
N GLU A 113 -1.22 0.51 -9.30
CA GLU A 113 -2.63 0.66 -9.01
C GLU A 113 -3.45 -0.24 -9.94
N HIS A 114 -4.53 -0.76 -9.42
CA HIS A 114 -5.51 -1.54 -10.16
C HIS A 114 -6.91 -1.04 -9.79
N THR A 115 -7.72 -0.74 -10.82
CA THR A 115 -9.14 -0.40 -10.62
C THR A 115 -9.92 -1.68 -10.41
N ILE A 116 -10.62 -1.79 -9.30
CA ILE A 116 -11.49 -2.93 -9.00
C ILE A 116 -12.69 -2.91 -9.95
N ARG A 117 -12.97 -4.05 -10.57
CA ARG A 117 -13.96 -4.18 -11.65
C ARG A 117 -15.30 -4.73 -11.17
N ASP A 118 -15.28 -5.63 -10.21
CA ASP A 118 -16.45 -6.34 -9.69
C ASP A 118 -16.19 -6.90 -8.28
N GLU A 119 -17.21 -7.51 -7.69
CA GLU A 119 -17.14 -8.07 -6.34
C GLU A 119 -16.11 -9.21 -6.21
N ASN A 120 -15.93 -10.03 -7.25
CA ASN A 120 -14.93 -11.11 -7.24
C ASN A 120 -13.50 -10.53 -7.27
N ASP A 121 -13.29 -9.50 -8.08
CA ASP A 121 -12.03 -8.77 -8.15
C ASP A 121 -11.71 -8.10 -6.79
N PHE A 122 -12.74 -7.50 -6.17
CA PHE A 122 -12.64 -6.94 -4.81
C PHE A 122 -12.23 -7.98 -3.78
N ALA A 123 -12.96 -9.10 -3.71
CA ALA A 123 -12.71 -10.17 -2.74
C ALA A 123 -11.28 -10.75 -2.89
N ARG A 124 -10.85 -11.04 -4.11
CA ARG A 124 -9.50 -11.55 -4.38
C ARG A 124 -8.40 -10.59 -3.92
N HIS A 125 -8.60 -9.28 -4.09
CA HIS A 125 -7.62 -8.30 -3.63
C HIS A 125 -7.61 -8.15 -2.11
N VAL A 126 -8.76 -8.28 -1.45
CA VAL A 126 -8.84 -8.31 0.02
C VAL A 126 -8.12 -9.55 0.57
N ASP A 127 -8.38 -10.73 0.01
CA ASP A 127 -7.71 -11.98 0.39
C ASP A 127 -6.20 -11.88 0.19
N TYR A 128 -5.77 -11.37 -0.98
CA TYR A 128 -4.37 -11.14 -1.28
C TYR A 128 -3.68 -10.20 -0.27
N ILE A 129 -4.34 -9.11 0.12
CA ILE A 129 -3.83 -8.17 1.14
C ILE A 129 -3.59 -8.92 2.45
N HIS A 130 -4.55 -9.74 2.89
CA HIS A 130 -4.45 -10.38 4.20
C HIS A 130 -3.47 -11.53 4.26
N ILE A 131 -3.33 -12.33 3.19
CA ILE A 131 -2.39 -13.45 3.14
C ILE A 131 -0.93 -13.00 2.95
N ASN A 132 -0.71 -11.77 2.54
CA ASN A 132 0.58 -11.25 2.11
C ASN A 132 1.73 -11.45 3.12
N PRO A 133 1.56 -11.24 4.45
CA PRO A 133 2.62 -11.51 5.44
C PRO A 133 3.06 -12.99 5.48
N VAL A 134 2.12 -13.91 5.26
CA VAL A 134 2.43 -15.35 5.19
C VAL A 134 3.15 -15.67 3.87
N LYS A 135 2.67 -15.11 2.76
CA LYS A 135 3.27 -15.26 1.43
C LYS A 135 4.74 -14.81 1.41
N HIS A 136 5.06 -13.73 2.12
CA HIS A 136 6.44 -13.24 2.28
C HIS A 136 7.24 -13.95 3.38
N GLY A 137 6.68 -14.97 4.03
CA GLY A 137 7.36 -15.74 5.09
C GLY A 137 7.67 -14.93 6.36
N ILE A 138 6.98 -13.81 6.57
CA ILE A 138 7.19 -12.95 7.75
C ILE A 138 6.56 -13.59 8.99
N VAL A 139 5.40 -14.21 8.81
CA VAL A 139 4.66 -14.99 9.82
C VAL A 139 4.16 -16.28 9.21
N THR A 140 3.79 -17.24 10.05
CA THR A 140 3.21 -18.53 9.60
C THR A 140 1.69 -18.53 9.57
N ARG A 141 1.05 -17.58 10.26
CA ARG A 141 -0.42 -17.44 10.31
C ARG A 141 -0.79 -15.98 10.11
N VAL A 142 -1.85 -15.72 9.36
CA VAL A 142 -2.32 -14.36 9.04
C VAL A 142 -2.58 -13.53 10.30
N ARG A 143 -3.20 -14.13 11.32
CA ARG A 143 -3.51 -13.49 12.60
C ARG A 143 -2.31 -13.03 13.41
N ASP A 144 -1.12 -13.57 13.13
CA ASP A 144 0.09 -13.22 13.88
C ASP A 144 0.73 -11.91 13.37
N TRP A 145 0.21 -11.33 12.25
CA TRP A 145 0.71 -10.05 11.73
C TRP A 145 -0.13 -8.86 12.23
N PRO A 146 0.44 -7.97 13.10
CA PRO A 146 -0.35 -6.92 13.76
C PRO A 146 -0.69 -5.72 12.87
N HIS A 147 -0.04 -5.57 11.71
CA HIS A 147 -0.18 -4.42 10.83
C HIS A 147 -1.08 -4.71 9.63
N SER A 148 -2.25 -5.30 9.90
CA SER A 148 -3.23 -5.71 8.91
C SER A 148 -4.65 -5.35 9.35
N THR A 149 -5.51 -5.04 8.39
CA THR A 149 -6.96 -4.90 8.62
C THR A 149 -7.67 -6.24 8.83
N PHE A 150 -6.97 -7.36 8.71
CA PHE A 150 -7.49 -8.71 8.97
C PHE A 150 -8.19 -8.79 10.33
N HIS A 151 -7.56 -8.30 11.39
CA HIS A 151 -8.13 -8.32 12.75
C HIS A 151 -9.49 -7.66 12.84
N ARG A 152 -9.66 -6.48 12.22
CA ARG A 152 -10.94 -5.77 12.14
C ARG A 152 -12.00 -6.59 11.40
N MET A 153 -11.61 -7.37 10.40
CA MET A 153 -12.54 -8.21 9.65
C MET A 153 -12.92 -9.48 10.40
N VAL A 154 -12.02 -10.04 11.20
CA VAL A 154 -12.34 -11.12 12.15
C VAL A 154 -13.33 -10.63 13.20
N GLU A 155 -13.09 -9.47 13.82
CA GLU A 155 -14.02 -8.85 14.78
C GLU A 155 -15.43 -8.63 14.21
N ARG A 156 -15.53 -8.40 12.90
CA ARG A 156 -16.80 -8.22 12.17
C ARG A 156 -17.41 -9.54 11.69
N GLY A 157 -16.76 -10.68 11.94
CA GLY A 157 -17.23 -12.00 11.50
C GLY A 157 -17.11 -12.24 9.99
N ILE A 158 -16.32 -11.44 9.27
CA ILE A 158 -16.09 -11.59 7.83
C ILE A 158 -15.10 -12.73 7.55
N TYR A 159 -14.05 -12.84 8.38
CA TYR A 159 -13.08 -13.94 8.32
C TYR A 159 -13.09 -14.74 9.62
N PRO A 160 -12.90 -16.06 9.56
CA PRO A 160 -12.56 -16.83 10.76
C PRO A 160 -11.14 -16.46 11.22
N GLU A 161 -10.86 -16.57 12.51
CA GLU A 161 -9.57 -16.21 13.09
C GLU A 161 -8.41 -17.06 12.54
N ASP A 162 -8.69 -18.31 12.18
CA ASP A 162 -7.73 -19.27 11.63
C ASP A 162 -7.70 -19.29 10.10
N TRP A 163 -8.29 -18.28 9.44
CA TRP A 163 -8.26 -18.18 7.98
C TRP A 163 -6.81 -18.20 7.46
N ALA A 164 -6.56 -19.11 6.52
CA ALA A 164 -5.23 -19.35 5.96
C ALA A 164 -5.03 -18.77 4.56
N GLY A 165 -6.13 -18.48 3.84
CA GLY A 165 -6.06 -17.98 2.47
C GLY A 165 -5.49 -18.98 1.46
N ASP A 166 -5.30 -18.51 0.23
CA ASP A 166 -4.60 -19.22 -0.83
C ASP A 166 -3.31 -18.45 -1.19
N ILE A 167 -2.16 -19.10 -0.98
CA ILE A 167 -0.84 -18.50 -1.27
C ILE A 167 -0.38 -18.72 -2.72
N SER A 168 -1.15 -19.48 -3.53
CA SER A 168 -0.79 -19.80 -4.91
C SER A 168 -0.99 -18.65 -5.92
N GLY A 169 -1.53 -17.52 -5.47
CA GLY A 169 -1.81 -16.35 -6.31
C GLY A 169 -0.54 -15.76 -6.95
N ASP A 170 -0.63 -15.44 -8.25
CA ASP A 170 0.44 -14.80 -9.01
C ASP A 170 0.69 -13.35 -8.51
N GLY A 171 1.85 -13.14 -7.85
CA GLY A 171 2.24 -11.83 -7.32
C GLY A 171 2.41 -10.75 -8.39
N GLU A 172 2.66 -11.12 -9.66
CA GLU A 172 2.73 -10.16 -10.77
C GLU A 172 1.38 -9.47 -11.01
N ALA A 173 0.26 -10.19 -10.83
CA ALA A 173 -1.09 -9.66 -10.98
C ALA A 173 -1.41 -8.55 -9.95
N PHE A 174 -0.67 -8.50 -8.83
CA PHE A 174 -0.84 -7.55 -7.74
C PHE A 174 0.29 -6.52 -7.63
N GLY A 175 1.16 -6.44 -8.64
CA GLY A 175 2.21 -5.44 -8.74
C GLY A 175 3.41 -5.66 -7.81
N GLU A 176 3.66 -6.87 -7.32
CA GLU A 176 4.83 -7.17 -6.48
C GLU A 176 6.16 -6.94 -7.22
N ALA A 177 6.22 -7.30 -8.49
CA ALA A 177 7.38 -7.04 -9.36
C ALA A 177 7.56 -5.56 -9.73
N PHE A 178 6.67 -4.68 -9.33
CA PHE A 178 6.67 -3.25 -9.71
C PHE A 178 7.79 -2.44 -9.04
N GLY A 179 8.77 -3.01 -8.49
CA GLY A 179 9.90 -2.31 -7.89
C GLY A 179 11.24 -2.99 -8.13
N GLU A 180 11.23 -4.15 -8.74
CA GLU A 180 12.43 -4.97 -8.93
C GLU A 180 13.27 -4.55 -10.15
N ARG A 181 12.78 -3.62 -10.98
CA ARG A 181 13.59 -3.07 -12.07
C ARG A 181 14.60 -2.10 -11.49
N SER A 182 15.80 -2.62 -11.22
CA SER A 182 17.00 -1.82 -11.03
C SER A 182 17.12 -0.82 -12.17
N PRO A 183 17.54 0.43 -11.92
CA PRO A 183 17.94 1.30 -13.00
C PRO A 183 19.13 0.61 -13.68
N SER A 184 19.00 0.34 -14.97
CA SER A 184 20.15 0.01 -15.83
C SER A 184 21.21 1.11 -15.70
N PRO A 185 22.49 0.76 -15.79
CA PRO A 185 23.63 1.64 -15.51
C PRO A 185 23.67 2.88 -16.40
#